data_8a814cb5cc5340ef7ee3b8c633726367
#
_entry.id   8a814cb5cc5340ef7ee3b8c633726367
#
_cell.length_a   1.000
_cell.length_b   1.000
_cell.length_c   1.000
_cell.angle_alpha   90.00
_cell.angle_beta   90.00
_cell.angle_gamma   90.00
#
_symmetry.space_group_name_H-M   'P 1'
#
loop_
_entity.id
_entity.type
_entity.pdbx_description
1 polymer ?
#
loop_
_entity_poly.entity_id
_entity_poly.type
_entity_poly.pdbx_seq_one_letter_code
_entity_poly.pdbx_strand_id
1 'polypeptide(L)'
;MRLERDSIPLDKEFPFQISEVELNPSNSHPGTWHWHSYFEITWVLEGKGNYFVNGQEYTMEKNDVIIFNNVEPHGWKLLGGRMKLLVMIFSPEFVAEKISTFDTEYLRPFVERGTNFKNRVGHEEPVNTEIRTSIQEIY
;
A
#
# COMPACT_ATOMS: atom_id res chain seq x y z
N MET A 1 -11.35 5.45 17.78
CA MET A 1 -10.83 4.72 16.62
C MET A 1 -12.01 4.13 15.86
N ARG A 2 -12.16 4.45 14.60
CA ARG A 2 -13.22 3.92 13.74
C ARG A 2 -12.59 3.05 12.67
N LEU A 3 -13.05 1.82 12.54
CA LEU A 3 -12.63 0.88 11.49
C LEU A 3 -13.73 0.79 10.44
N GLU A 4 -13.39 1.10 9.21
CA GLU A 4 -14.32 1.05 8.07
C GLU A 4 -13.85 0.05 7.02
N ARG A 5 -14.79 -0.63 6.39
CA ARG A 5 -14.49 -1.41 5.19
C ARG A 5 -14.56 -0.48 3.99
N ASP A 6 -13.48 -0.41 3.25
CA ASP A 6 -13.43 0.33 2.01
C ASP A 6 -13.97 -0.52 0.86
N SER A 7 -14.92 0.03 0.10
CA SER A 7 -15.48 -0.60 -1.07
C SER A 7 -14.92 0.07 -2.33
N ILE A 8 -13.78 -0.45 -2.79
CA ILE A 8 -13.12 0.07 -3.99
C ILE A 8 -13.69 -0.68 -5.20
N PRO A 9 -14.34 0.01 -6.14
CA PRO A 9 -14.94 -0.63 -7.31
C PRO A 9 -13.88 -0.90 -8.38
N LEU A 10 -13.14 -2.01 -8.25
CA LEU A 10 -12.25 -2.45 -9.31
C LEU A 10 -13.06 -3.09 -10.46
N ASP A 11 -12.53 -2.95 -11.68
CA ASP A 11 -13.05 -3.64 -12.84
C ASP A 11 -13.02 -5.16 -12.62
N LYS A 12 -14.06 -5.87 -13.05
CA LYS A 12 -14.17 -7.32 -12.81
C LYS A 12 -13.27 -8.15 -13.73
N GLU A 13 -13.02 -7.66 -14.94
CA GLU A 13 -12.18 -8.35 -15.92
C GLU A 13 -10.71 -8.00 -15.74
N PHE A 14 -10.43 -6.80 -15.22
CA PHE A 14 -9.09 -6.32 -14.93
C PHE A 14 -9.05 -5.65 -13.55
N PRO A 15 -9.07 -6.44 -12.46
CA PRO A 15 -9.19 -5.93 -11.09
C PRO A 15 -7.86 -5.35 -10.57
N PHE A 16 -7.43 -4.27 -11.21
CA PHE A 16 -6.21 -3.51 -10.94
C PHE A 16 -6.51 -2.01 -11.10
N GLN A 17 -5.96 -1.21 -10.21
CA GLN A 17 -6.01 0.25 -10.28
C GLN A 17 -4.70 0.83 -9.77
N ILE A 18 -4.22 1.87 -10.44
CA ILE A 18 -3.13 2.71 -9.97
C ILE A 18 -3.56 4.17 -10.10
N SER A 19 -3.39 4.96 -9.04
CA SER A 19 -3.82 6.36 -9.01
C SER A 19 -3.00 7.21 -8.05
N GLU A 20 -2.87 8.49 -8.38
CA GLU A 20 -2.34 9.47 -7.44
C GLU A 20 -3.43 9.89 -6.44
N VAL A 21 -3.05 9.95 -5.18
CA VAL A 21 -3.91 10.41 -4.06
C VAL A 21 -3.20 11.54 -3.34
N GLU A 22 -3.89 12.66 -3.15
CA GLU A 22 -3.41 13.75 -2.31
C GLU A 22 -4.13 13.75 -0.97
N LEU A 23 -3.35 13.64 0.10
CA LEU A 23 -3.80 13.79 1.47
C LEU A 23 -3.47 15.19 1.97
N ASN A 24 -4.46 15.86 2.54
CA ASN A 24 -4.33 17.17 3.17
C ASN A 24 -5.20 17.23 4.44
N PRO A 25 -5.10 18.29 5.27
CA PRO A 25 -5.85 18.37 6.51
C PRO A 25 -7.38 18.30 6.36
N SER A 26 -7.91 18.62 5.19
CA SER A 26 -9.36 18.61 4.95
C SER A 26 -9.91 17.23 4.60
N ASN A 27 -9.09 16.34 4.03
CA ASN A 27 -9.49 14.98 3.63
C ASN A 27 -8.81 13.87 4.43
N SER A 28 -7.82 14.20 5.25
CA SER A 28 -7.16 13.25 6.15
C SER A 28 -7.87 13.28 7.50
N HIS A 29 -8.55 12.19 7.83
CA HIS A 29 -9.26 12.04 9.10
C HIS A 29 -8.42 11.19 10.07
N PRO A 30 -7.66 11.82 10.99
CA PRO A 30 -6.86 11.08 11.96
C PRO A 30 -7.74 10.15 12.80
N GLY A 31 -7.31 8.91 12.96
CA GLY A 31 -8.03 7.90 13.74
C GLY A 31 -9.09 7.12 12.97
N THR A 32 -9.24 7.37 11.67
CA THR A 32 -10.00 6.49 10.79
C THR A 32 -9.06 5.43 10.22
N TRP A 33 -9.43 4.19 10.43
CA TRP A 33 -8.75 3.03 9.89
C TRP A 33 -9.66 2.37 8.88
N HIS A 34 -9.09 1.89 7.79
CA HIS A 34 -9.84 1.15 6.80
C HIS A 34 -9.16 -0.17 6.46
N TRP A 35 -9.90 -1.05 5.83
CA TRP A 35 -9.41 -2.30 5.27
C TRP A 35 -10.22 -2.65 4.02
N HIS A 36 -9.63 -3.41 3.14
CA HIS A 36 -10.25 -3.90 1.92
C HIS A 36 -9.76 -5.30 1.57
N SER A 37 -10.41 -5.94 0.61
CA SER A 37 -10.08 -7.31 0.18
C SER A 37 -9.03 -7.37 -0.93
N TYR A 38 -8.26 -6.30 -1.11
CA TYR A 38 -7.26 -6.16 -2.16
C TYR A 38 -5.87 -6.06 -1.57
N PHE A 39 -4.86 -6.44 -2.35
CA PHE A 39 -3.48 -6.07 -2.07
C PHE A 39 -3.25 -4.60 -2.42
N GLU A 40 -2.38 -3.96 -1.68
CA GLU A 40 -2.01 -2.58 -1.92
C GLU A 40 -0.50 -2.38 -1.82
N ILE A 41 0.02 -1.59 -2.76
CA ILE A 41 1.36 -1.02 -2.69
C ILE A 41 1.21 0.50 -2.81
N THR A 42 1.69 1.22 -1.80
CA THR A 42 1.65 2.68 -1.78
C THR A 42 3.06 3.25 -1.77
N TRP A 43 3.34 4.14 -2.72
CA TRP A 43 4.60 4.88 -2.82
C TRP A 43 4.38 6.34 -2.46
N VAL A 44 5.20 6.87 -1.53
CA VAL A 44 5.17 8.28 -1.13
C VAL A 44 5.93 9.11 -2.18
N LEU A 45 5.21 9.91 -2.95
CA LEU A 45 5.77 10.82 -3.96
C LEU A 45 6.27 12.11 -3.33
N GLU A 46 5.51 12.66 -2.37
CA GLU A 46 5.82 13.91 -1.67
C GLU A 46 5.26 13.91 -0.26
N GLY A 47 5.90 14.68 0.61
CA GLY A 47 5.42 14.90 1.98
C GLY A 47 5.91 13.87 2.99
N LYS A 48 5.36 13.93 4.20
CA LYS A 48 5.69 13.07 5.33
C LYS A 48 4.48 12.80 6.20
N GLY A 49 4.37 11.56 6.67
CA GLY A 49 3.29 11.14 7.55
C GLY A 49 3.62 9.84 8.27
N ASN A 50 2.75 9.47 9.21
CA ASN A 50 2.82 8.18 9.86
C ASN A 50 1.77 7.25 9.25
N TYR A 51 2.19 6.05 8.91
CA TYR A 51 1.31 4.96 8.52
C TYR A 51 1.14 4.00 9.69
N PHE A 52 -0.10 3.61 9.90
CA PHE A 52 -0.46 2.62 10.91
C PHE A 52 -0.99 1.37 10.22
N VAL A 53 -0.44 0.23 10.56
CA VAL A 53 -0.88 -1.07 10.04
C VAL A 53 -0.65 -2.15 11.10
N ASN A 54 -1.67 -2.94 11.39
CA ASN A 54 -1.61 -4.03 12.37
C ASN A 54 -0.98 -3.64 13.73
N GLY A 55 -1.26 -2.44 14.23
CA GLY A 55 -0.69 -1.93 15.46
C GLY A 55 0.77 -1.49 15.40
N GLN A 56 1.38 -1.53 14.22
CA GLN A 56 2.69 -0.95 13.95
C GLN A 56 2.54 0.47 13.39
N GLU A 57 3.48 1.34 13.74
CA GLU A 57 3.55 2.70 13.23
C GLU A 57 4.86 2.87 12.45
N TYR A 58 4.74 3.35 11.23
CA TYR A 58 5.88 3.65 10.34
C TYR A 58 5.86 5.13 9.98
N THR A 59 6.95 5.83 10.27
CA THR A 59 7.16 7.16 9.67
C THR A 59 7.56 6.98 8.23
N MET A 60 6.78 7.57 7.34
CA MET A 60 6.93 7.51 5.89
C MET A 60 7.31 8.87 5.34
N GLU A 61 8.25 8.89 4.43
CA GLU A 61 8.68 10.10 3.73
C GLU A 61 8.91 9.81 2.24
N LYS A 62 9.26 10.84 1.48
CA LYS A 62 9.44 10.73 0.03
C LYS A 62 10.28 9.52 -0.37
N ASN A 63 9.80 8.78 -1.35
CA ASN A 63 10.34 7.54 -1.91
C ASN A 63 10.21 6.29 -1.03
N ASP A 64 9.64 6.37 0.14
CA ASP A 64 9.26 5.17 0.87
C ASP A 64 8.10 4.45 0.16
N VAL A 65 8.12 3.13 0.25
CA VAL A 65 7.05 2.25 -0.22
C VAL A 65 6.50 1.47 0.96
N ILE A 66 5.20 1.23 0.97
CA ILE A 66 4.56 0.38 1.96
C ILE A 66 3.66 -0.63 1.27
N ILE A 67 3.66 -1.87 1.77
CA ILE A 67 2.97 -3.01 1.19
C ILE A 67 1.96 -3.56 2.19
N PHE A 68 0.72 -3.73 1.75
CA PHE A 68 -0.38 -4.29 2.56
C PHE A 68 -0.89 -5.60 1.99
N ASN A 69 -1.21 -6.50 2.90
CA ASN A 69 -2.02 -7.66 2.60
C ASN A 69 -3.49 -7.26 2.43
N ASN A 70 -4.27 -8.16 1.87
CA ASN A 70 -5.68 -7.99 1.53
C ASN A 70 -6.62 -7.94 2.73
N VAL A 71 -6.30 -7.80 3.92
CA VAL A 71 -7.19 -7.63 5.10
C VAL A 71 -6.51 -6.88 6.24
N GLU A 72 -5.39 -6.26 5.99
CA GLU A 72 -4.67 -5.50 7.01
C GLU A 72 -5.34 -4.15 7.25
N PRO A 73 -5.89 -3.88 8.44
CA PRO A 73 -6.36 -2.55 8.80
C PRO A 73 -5.21 -1.55 8.78
N HIS A 74 -5.40 -0.46 8.09
CA HIS A 74 -4.38 0.59 7.96
C HIS A 74 -4.98 2.00 7.91
N GLY A 75 -4.14 2.98 8.16
CA GLY A 75 -4.54 4.39 8.15
C GLY A 75 -3.34 5.32 8.19
N TRP A 76 -3.61 6.60 7.93
CA TRP A 76 -2.61 7.67 7.85
C TRP A 76 -2.80 8.75 8.87
N LYS A 77 -1.68 9.35 9.28
CA LYS A 77 -1.65 10.63 9.97
C LYS A 77 -0.61 11.54 9.31
N LEU A 78 -1.04 12.66 8.80
CA LEU A 78 -0.13 13.66 8.23
C LEU A 78 0.80 14.24 9.30
N LEU A 79 2.07 14.41 8.93
CA LEU A 79 3.09 15.14 9.69
C LEU A 79 3.49 16.47 9.02
N GLY A 80 2.59 17.04 8.22
CA GLY A 80 2.83 18.26 7.47
C GLY A 80 1.54 18.73 6.79
N GLY A 81 1.67 19.66 5.86
CA GLY A 81 0.51 20.26 5.18
C GLY A 81 -0.17 19.30 4.19
N ARG A 82 0.59 18.43 3.54
CA ARG A 82 0.05 17.49 2.55
C ARG A 82 1.01 16.31 2.32
N MET A 83 0.46 15.24 1.80
CA MET A 83 1.21 14.13 1.19
C MET A 83 0.63 13.80 -0.18
N LYS A 84 1.49 13.42 -1.10
CA LYS A 84 1.11 12.88 -2.40
C LYS A 84 1.58 11.44 -2.49
N LEU A 85 0.66 10.55 -2.82
CA LEU A 85 0.85 9.12 -2.86
C LEU A 85 0.54 8.58 -4.25
N LEU A 86 1.27 7.57 -4.69
CA LEU A 86 0.87 6.70 -5.79
C LEU A 86 0.39 5.39 -5.18
N VAL A 87 -0.89 5.10 -5.34
CA VAL A 87 -1.55 3.94 -4.73
C VAL A 87 -1.89 2.93 -5.81
N MET A 88 -1.37 1.73 -5.68
CA MET A 88 -1.62 0.60 -6.56
C MET A 88 -2.40 -0.47 -5.80
N ILE A 89 -3.59 -0.81 -6.29
CA ILE A 89 -4.51 -1.76 -5.68
C ILE A 89 -4.88 -2.82 -6.71
N PHE A 90 -4.87 -4.08 -6.30
CA PHE A 90 -5.22 -5.21 -7.16
C PHE A 90 -5.77 -6.38 -6.38
N SER A 91 -6.61 -7.19 -7.03
CA SER A 91 -7.14 -8.38 -6.38
C SER A 91 -6.09 -9.48 -6.27
N PRO A 92 -6.13 -10.32 -5.21
CA PRO A 92 -5.28 -11.51 -5.12
C PRO A 92 -5.44 -12.44 -6.33
N GLU A 93 -6.66 -12.59 -6.84
CA GLU A 93 -6.99 -13.44 -7.99
C GLU A 93 -6.32 -12.94 -9.27
N PHE A 94 -6.22 -11.62 -9.47
CA PHE A 94 -5.56 -11.01 -10.61
C PHE A 94 -4.11 -11.48 -10.75
N VAL A 95 -3.39 -11.57 -9.64
CA VAL A 95 -2.01 -12.09 -9.62
C VAL A 95 -2.00 -13.60 -9.79
N ALA A 96 -2.88 -14.33 -9.09
CA ALA A 96 -2.95 -15.78 -9.16
C ALA A 96 -3.29 -16.32 -10.55
N GLU A 97 -4.16 -15.63 -11.28
CA GLU A 97 -4.52 -16.02 -12.66
C GLU A 97 -3.41 -15.79 -13.69
N LYS A 98 -2.53 -14.83 -13.44
CA LYS A 98 -1.41 -14.48 -14.34
C LYS A 98 -0.14 -15.29 -14.07
N ILE A 99 -0.07 -15.94 -12.92
CA ILE A 99 1.07 -16.74 -12.51
C ILE A 99 0.74 -18.22 -12.71
N SER A 100 1.71 -18.99 -13.22
CA SER A 100 1.62 -20.44 -13.25
C SER A 100 1.26 -20.98 -11.86
N THR A 101 0.33 -21.93 -11.80
CA THR A 101 -0.31 -22.49 -10.61
C THR A 101 0.64 -23.02 -9.51
N PHE A 102 1.93 -23.01 -9.72
CA PHE A 102 2.93 -23.57 -8.80
C PHE A 102 3.89 -22.53 -8.20
N ASP A 103 3.82 -21.27 -8.63
CA ASP A 103 4.75 -20.24 -8.15
C ASP A 103 4.06 -19.25 -7.23
N THR A 104 3.94 -19.63 -5.96
CA THR A 104 3.40 -18.76 -4.90
C THR A 104 4.40 -17.74 -4.38
N GLU A 105 5.65 -17.76 -4.85
CA GLU A 105 6.70 -16.83 -4.39
C GLU A 105 6.36 -15.37 -4.65
N TYR A 106 5.65 -15.07 -5.74
CA TYR A 106 5.19 -13.71 -6.05
C TYR A 106 4.21 -13.14 -5.02
N LEU A 107 3.50 -13.99 -4.28
CA LEU A 107 2.57 -13.57 -3.24
C LEU A 107 3.23 -13.40 -1.87
N ARG A 108 4.45 -13.90 -1.68
CA ARG A 108 5.16 -13.85 -0.40
C ARG A 108 5.20 -12.45 0.23
N PRO A 109 5.53 -11.37 -0.52
CA PRO A 109 5.56 -10.03 0.06
C PRO A 109 4.25 -9.58 0.71
N PHE A 110 3.13 -10.18 0.30
CA PHE A 110 1.80 -9.84 0.79
C PHE A 110 1.32 -10.77 1.90
N VAL A 111 1.69 -12.05 1.87
CA VAL A 111 1.11 -13.08 2.74
C VAL A 111 2.03 -13.52 3.87
N GLU A 112 3.35 -13.43 3.71
CA GLU A 112 4.28 -13.77 4.78
C GLU A 112 4.39 -12.66 5.81
N ARG A 113 4.13 -13.01 7.06
CA ARG A 113 4.14 -12.11 8.22
C ARG A 113 4.97 -12.71 9.35
N GLY A 114 6.24 -13.05 9.06
CA GLY A 114 7.19 -13.49 10.07
C GLY A 114 7.49 -12.39 11.09
N THR A 115 8.13 -12.76 12.19
CA THR A 115 8.47 -11.84 13.31
C THR A 115 9.30 -10.63 12.89
N ASN A 116 10.05 -10.73 11.79
CA ASN A 116 10.89 -9.65 11.26
C ASN A 116 10.26 -8.94 10.05
N PHE A 117 9.01 -9.26 9.73
CA PHE A 117 8.32 -8.62 8.62
C PHE A 117 8.07 -7.14 8.91
N LYS A 118 8.34 -6.30 7.92
CA LYS A 118 8.00 -4.88 7.93
C LYS A 118 7.18 -4.56 6.68
N ASN A 119 6.07 -3.86 6.85
CA ASN A 119 5.28 -3.36 5.72
C ASN A 119 6.03 -2.28 4.93
N ARG A 120 6.86 -1.46 5.61
CA ARG A 120 7.66 -0.41 4.99
C ARG A 120 8.91 -0.98 4.32
N VAL A 121 9.12 -0.58 3.07
CA VAL A 121 10.39 -0.69 2.34
C VAL A 121 10.93 0.73 2.20
N GLY A 122 11.88 1.07 3.04
CA GLY A 122 12.43 2.43 3.13
C GLY A 122 13.22 2.81 1.88
N HIS A 123 13.28 4.11 1.60
CA HIS A 123 14.05 4.65 0.47
C HIS A 123 15.57 4.34 0.57
N GLU A 124 16.04 4.01 1.77
CA GLU A 124 17.42 3.57 2.06
C GLU A 124 17.70 2.12 1.65
N GLU A 125 16.68 1.32 1.41
CA GLU A 125 16.84 -0.10 1.07
C GLU A 125 17.10 -0.27 -0.45
N PRO A 126 18.10 -1.07 -0.86
CA PRO A 126 18.44 -1.23 -2.28
C PRO A 126 17.26 -1.66 -3.16
N VAL A 127 16.42 -2.58 -2.68
CA VAL A 127 15.25 -3.09 -3.41
C VAL A 127 14.19 -2.01 -3.66
N ASN A 128 14.15 -0.95 -2.86
CA ASN A 128 13.17 0.13 -3.00
C ASN A 128 13.26 0.80 -4.39
N THR A 129 14.46 1.04 -4.89
CA THR A 129 14.65 1.65 -6.22
C THR A 129 14.09 0.76 -7.34
N GLU A 130 14.30 -0.55 -7.25
CA GLU A 130 13.77 -1.51 -8.22
C GLU A 130 12.24 -1.53 -8.20
N ILE A 131 11.63 -1.53 -7.01
CA ILE A 131 10.16 -1.47 -6.85
C ILE A 131 9.61 -0.20 -7.50
N ARG A 132 10.18 0.98 -7.20
CA ARG A 132 9.71 2.25 -7.76
C ARG A 132 9.87 2.30 -9.28
N THR A 133 10.98 1.79 -9.81
CA THR A 133 11.19 1.71 -11.27
C THR A 133 10.12 0.84 -11.92
N SER A 134 9.81 -0.33 -11.35
CA SER A 134 8.76 -1.21 -11.86
C SER A 134 7.37 -0.55 -11.79
N ILE A 135 7.07 0.17 -10.72
CA ILE A 135 5.81 0.92 -10.60
C ILE A 135 5.72 2.00 -11.68
N GLN A 136 6.80 2.72 -11.97
CA GLN A 136 6.83 3.73 -13.02
C GLN A 136 6.62 3.15 -14.43
N GLU A 137 7.05 1.93 -14.68
CA GLU A 137 6.82 1.25 -15.96
C GLU A 137 5.35 0.84 -16.15
N ILE A 138 4.60 0.69 -15.06
CA ILE A 138 3.17 0.34 -15.08
C ILE A 138 2.28 1.57 -15.19
N TYR A 139 2.68 2.66 -14.53
CA TYR A 139 1.91 3.92 -14.45
C TYR A 139 2.07 4.77 -15.70
#